data_78bf0fb3904ff92d9584ef29cd7329cb
#
_entry.id   78bf0fb3904ff92d9584ef29cd7329cb
#
_cell.length_a   1.000
_cell.length_b   1.000
_cell.length_c   1.000
_cell.angle_alpha   90.00
_cell.angle_beta   90.00
_cell.angle_gamma   90.00
#
_symmetry.space_group_name_H-M   'P 1'
#
loop_
_entity.id
_entity.type
_entity.pdbx_description
1 polymer ?
#
loop_
_entity_poly.entity_id
_entity_poly.type
_entity_poly.pdbx_seq_one_letter_code
_entity_poly.pdbx_strand_id
1 'polypeptide(L)'
;MTATDLDQQLAELRSVADAYAARHQFIPDLTWPETVRIAVNFTCDFDAMLLRRLLNEPPMQLAKGEFGGRVGIWRLIELFDAHGVKATIFTPGRICELYPQALRAVVKSGHEIADHPCPVAPSLCRCRGPC
;
A
#
# COMPACT_ATOMS: atom_id res chain seq x y z
N MET A 1 -6.63 30.41 -15.91
CA MET A 1 -5.26 30.10 -15.48
C MET A 1 -4.35 30.48 -16.64
N THR A 2 -3.52 31.48 -16.44
CA THR A 2 -2.56 31.94 -17.47
C THR A 2 -1.31 31.09 -17.45
N ALA A 3 -0.52 31.06 -18.53
CA ALA A 3 0.75 30.32 -18.56
C ALA A 3 1.70 30.80 -17.42
N THR A 4 1.70 32.07 -17.14
CA THR A 4 2.50 32.70 -16.04
C THR A 4 2.09 32.16 -14.66
N ASP A 5 0.80 31.90 -14.42
CA ASP A 5 0.29 31.35 -13.17
C ASP A 5 0.75 29.88 -12.97
N LEU A 6 0.77 29.10 -14.04
CA LEU A 6 1.27 27.73 -14.01
C LEU A 6 2.78 27.67 -13.75
N ASP A 7 3.56 28.54 -14.41
CA ASP A 7 5.02 28.59 -14.22
C ASP A 7 5.38 28.97 -12.78
N GLN A 8 4.64 29.89 -12.19
CA GLN A 8 4.82 30.30 -10.79
C GLN A 8 4.50 29.13 -9.83
N GLN A 9 3.39 28.42 -10.04
CA GLN A 9 3.03 27.27 -9.23
C GLN A 9 4.07 26.14 -9.34
N LEU A 10 4.59 25.89 -10.54
CA LEU A 10 5.66 24.91 -10.75
C LEU A 10 6.96 25.30 -10.04
N ALA A 11 7.31 26.58 -10.03
CA ALA A 11 8.49 27.07 -9.32
C ALA A 11 8.33 26.91 -7.80
N GLU A 12 7.16 27.19 -7.25
CA GLU A 12 6.85 26.97 -5.83
C GLU A 12 6.94 25.50 -5.45
N LEU A 13 6.36 24.59 -6.25
CA LEU A 13 6.44 23.14 -6.02
C LEU A 13 7.88 22.63 -6.06
N ARG A 14 8.70 23.10 -7.01
CA ARG A 14 10.12 22.76 -7.07
C ARG A 14 10.86 23.22 -5.82
N SER A 15 10.64 24.45 -5.39
CA SER A 15 11.26 25.01 -4.16
C SER A 15 10.91 24.17 -2.93
N VAL A 16 9.66 23.74 -2.79
CA VAL A 16 9.22 22.86 -1.69
C VAL A 16 9.89 21.49 -1.78
N ALA A 17 9.96 20.92 -2.97
CA ALA A 17 10.60 19.62 -3.19
C ALA A 17 12.10 19.67 -2.88
N ASP A 18 12.80 20.71 -3.30
CA ASP A 18 14.22 20.92 -3.03
C ASP A 18 14.50 21.13 -1.53
N ALA A 19 13.66 21.91 -0.85
CA ALA A 19 13.75 22.10 0.60
C ALA A 19 13.48 20.80 1.38
N TYR A 20 12.57 19.95 0.88
CA TYR A 20 12.28 18.64 1.44
C TYR A 20 13.46 17.71 1.22
N ALA A 21 13.99 17.63 0.01
CA ALA A 21 15.14 16.81 -0.33
C ALA A 21 16.40 17.17 0.48
N ALA A 22 16.62 18.48 0.71
CA ALA A 22 17.73 18.97 1.52
C ALA A 22 17.64 18.57 3.01
N ARG A 23 16.43 18.38 3.53
CA ARG A 23 16.20 18.00 4.93
C ARG A 23 16.21 16.47 5.15
N HIS A 24 15.93 15.72 4.11
CA HIS A 24 15.69 14.28 4.21
C HIS A 24 16.61 13.54 3.25
N GLN A 25 17.86 13.39 3.64
CA GLN A 25 18.74 12.39 3.01
C GLN A 25 18.30 11.01 3.50
N PHE A 26 17.28 10.45 2.86
CA PHE A 26 16.74 9.14 3.24
C PHE A 26 17.55 7.96 2.76
N ILE A 27 18.41 8.16 1.78
CA ILE A 27 19.17 7.08 1.17
C ILE A 27 20.64 7.40 1.35
N PRO A 28 21.36 6.71 2.28
CA PRO A 28 22.78 6.72 2.25
C PRO A 28 23.24 6.23 0.88
N ASP A 29 24.45 6.61 0.45
CA ASP A 29 25.02 6.15 -0.82
C ASP A 29 24.82 4.65 -0.96
N LEU A 30 23.85 4.27 -1.80
CA LEU A 30 23.47 2.88 -1.99
C LEU A 30 24.49 2.24 -2.94
N THR A 31 25.40 1.48 -2.39
CA THR A 31 26.32 0.68 -3.19
C THR A 31 25.63 -0.63 -3.55
N TRP A 32 25.29 -0.78 -4.82
CA TRP A 32 24.76 -2.04 -5.34
C TRP A 32 25.87 -3.10 -5.41
N PRO A 33 25.60 -4.36 -5.04
CA PRO A 33 26.52 -5.45 -5.35
C PRO A 33 26.79 -5.50 -6.86
N GLU A 34 28.05 -5.75 -7.26
CA GLU A 34 28.47 -5.72 -8.68
C GLU A 34 27.63 -6.60 -9.62
N THR A 35 27.02 -7.65 -9.06
CA THR A 35 26.18 -8.60 -9.81
C THR A 35 24.73 -8.15 -9.94
N VAL A 36 24.28 -7.11 -9.21
CA VAL A 36 22.89 -6.65 -9.20
C VAL A 36 22.73 -5.48 -10.17
N ARG A 37 21.95 -5.68 -11.21
CA ARG A 37 21.64 -4.63 -12.21
C ARG A 37 20.31 -3.95 -11.99
N ILE A 38 19.36 -4.63 -11.32
CA ILE A 38 18.01 -4.15 -11.09
C ILE A 38 17.47 -4.76 -9.81
N ALA A 39 16.74 -3.98 -9.05
CA ALA A 39 15.90 -4.46 -7.96
C ALA A 39 14.42 -4.29 -8.37
N VAL A 40 13.65 -5.33 -8.16
CA VAL A 40 12.20 -5.33 -8.42
C VAL A 40 11.47 -5.61 -7.11
N ASN A 41 10.56 -4.73 -6.73
CA ASN A 41 9.69 -4.93 -5.59
C ASN A 41 8.25 -5.18 -6.07
N PHE A 42 7.65 -6.25 -5.59
CA PHE A 42 6.24 -6.54 -5.81
C PHE A 42 5.44 -6.08 -4.62
N THR A 43 4.48 -5.21 -4.86
CA THR A 43 3.58 -4.68 -3.83
C THR A 43 2.13 -4.89 -4.21
N CYS A 44 1.27 -5.04 -3.21
CA CYS A 44 -0.17 -5.16 -3.40
C CYS A 44 -0.91 -4.50 -2.24
N ASP A 45 -1.90 -3.67 -2.55
CA ASP A 45 -2.81 -3.12 -1.55
C ASP A 45 -3.94 -4.11 -1.31
N PHE A 46 -4.11 -4.51 -0.04
CA PHE A 46 -5.14 -5.44 0.37
C PHE A 46 -6.22 -4.73 1.19
N ASP A 47 -7.08 -3.98 0.52
CA ASP A 47 -8.19 -3.23 1.11
C ASP A 47 -9.48 -4.06 1.20
N ALA A 48 -9.58 -5.15 0.46
CA ALA A 48 -10.79 -5.95 0.32
C ALA A 48 -12.02 -5.04 0.09
N MET A 49 -13.04 -5.12 0.95
CA MET A 49 -14.24 -4.29 0.82
C MET A 49 -14.19 -2.99 1.64
N LEU A 50 -13.12 -2.73 2.38
CA LEU A 50 -13.11 -1.67 3.40
C LEU A 50 -13.41 -0.29 2.81
N LEU A 51 -12.66 0.14 1.80
CA LEU A 51 -12.83 1.45 1.18
C LEU A 51 -14.24 1.60 0.58
N ARG A 52 -14.73 0.58 -0.10
CA ARG A 52 -16.06 0.58 -0.73
C ARG A 52 -17.18 0.72 0.31
N ARG A 53 -17.00 0.08 1.46
CA ARG A 53 -17.91 0.17 2.60
C ARG A 53 -17.93 1.56 3.21
N LEU A 54 -16.75 2.18 3.36
CA LEU A 54 -16.62 3.53 3.89
C LEU A 54 -17.25 4.58 2.96
N LEU A 55 -17.16 4.36 1.65
CA LEU A 55 -17.77 5.22 0.63
C LEU A 55 -19.26 4.94 0.39
N ASN A 56 -19.85 4.00 1.12
CA ASN A 56 -21.26 3.62 0.96
C ASN A 56 -21.62 3.17 -0.46
N GLU A 57 -20.70 2.48 -1.12
CA GLU A 57 -20.87 2.02 -2.49
C GLU A 57 -21.97 0.96 -2.61
N PRO A 58 -22.58 0.83 -3.81
CA PRO A 58 -23.63 -0.16 -4.07
C PRO A 58 -23.16 -1.60 -3.82
N PRO A 59 -24.08 -2.55 -3.54
CA PRO A 59 -23.78 -3.95 -3.24
C PRO A 59 -22.88 -4.65 -4.27
N MET A 60 -23.04 -4.31 -5.54
CA MET A 60 -22.19 -4.86 -6.61
C MET A 60 -20.70 -4.48 -6.43
N GLN A 61 -20.41 -3.27 -6.01
CA GLN A 61 -19.06 -2.82 -5.76
C GLN A 61 -18.48 -3.44 -4.47
N LEU A 62 -19.31 -3.61 -3.46
CA LEU A 62 -18.94 -4.36 -2.24
C LEU A 62 -18.56 -5.80 -2.58
N ALA A 63 -19.32 -6.46 -3.47
CA ALA A 63 -19.02 -7.83 -3.92
C ALA A 63 -17.64 -7.94 -4.62
N LYS A 64 -17.22 -6.93 -5.38
CA LYS A 64 -15.88 -6.89 -5.98
C LYS A 64 -14.78 -6.83 -4.92
N GLY A 65 -14.99 -6.04 -3.88
CA GLY A 65 -14.06 -5.97 -2.74
C GLY A 65 -14.02 -7.28 -1.96
N GLU A 66 -15.16 -7.91 -1.72
CA GLU A 66 -15.25 -9.23 -1.08
C GLU A 66 -14.51 -10.31 -1.88
N PHE A 67 -14.58 -10.26 -3.22
CA PHE A 67 -13.80 -11.17 -4.06
C PHE A 67 -12.30 -11.05 -3.77
N GLY A 68 -11.78 -9.83 -3.60
CA GLY A 68 -10.39 -9.59 -3.21
C GLY A 68 -10.01 -10.31 -1.92
N GLY A 69 -10.85 -10.20 -0.88
CA GLY A 69 -10.61 -10.82 0.42
C GLY A 69 -10.80 -12.34 0.46
N ARG A 70 -11.77 -12.84 -0.30
CA ARG A 70 -12.14 -14.27 -0.26
C ARG A 70 -11.40 -15.13 -1.27
N VAL A 71 -10.99 -14.56 -2.38
CA VAL A 71 -10.39 -15.31 -3.51
C VAL A 71 -9.10 -14.65 -3.98
N GLY A 72 -9.10 -13.34 -4.20
CA GLY A 72 -8.00 -12.64 -4.86
C GLY A 72 -6.68 -12.79 -4.12
N ILE A 73 -6.66 -12.52 -2.82
CA ILE A 73 -5.45 -12.61 -2.01
C ILE A 73 -4.84 -14.03 -2.01
N TRP A 74 -5.68 -15.05 -1.96
CA TRP A 74 -5.23 -16.45 -1.97
C TRP A 74 -4.56 -16.82 -3.30
N ARG A 75 -5.15 -16.39 -4.42
CA ARG A 75 -4.57 -16.58 -5.75
C ARG A 75 -3.26 -15.84 -5.94
N LEU A 76 -3.12 -14.64 -5.35
CA LEU A 76 -1.87 -13.88 -5.38
C LEU A 76 -0.78 -14.59 -4.58
N ILE A 77 -1.08 -15.10 -3.39
CA ILE A 77 -0.15 -15.90 -2.59
C ILE A 77 0.32 -17.12 -3.37
N GLU A 78 -0.61 -17.88 -3.94
CA GLU A 78 -0.29 -19.05 -4.76
C GLU A 78 0.59 -18.69 -5.96
N LEU A 79 0.30 -17.57 -6.64
CA LEU A 79 1.09 -17.09 -7.78
C LEU A 79 2.52 -16.74 -7.36
N PHE A 80 2.67 -15.96 -6.29
CA PHE A 80 3.99 -15.56 -5.79
C PHE A 80 4.80 -16.77 -5.31
N ASP A 81 4.18 -17.69 -4.61
CA ASP A 81 4.83 -18.92 -4.16
C ASP A 81 5.25 -19.80 -5.33
N ALA A 82 4.42 -19.94 -6.37
CA ALA A 82 4.74 -20.70 -7.57
C ALA A 82 5.95 -20.16 -8.34
N HIS A 83 6.20 -18.86 -8.24
CA HIS A 83 7.33 -18.20 -8.89
C HIS A 83 8.50 -17.90 -7.94
N GLY A 84 8.42 -18.31 -6.67
CA GLY A 84 9.46 -18.04 -5.67
C GLY A 84 9.66 -16.56 -5.37
N VAL A 85 8.64 -15.72 -5.60
CA VAL A 85 8.68 -14.27 -5.43
C VAL A 85 8.12 -13.91 -4.06
N LYS A 86 8.77 -12.95 -3.39
CA LYS A 86 8.22 -12.33 -2.17
C LYS A 86 7.68 -10.95 -2.50
N ALA A 87 6.58 -10.60 -1.80
CA ALA A 87 5.88 -9.35 -2.00
C ALA A 87 5.61 -8.65 -0.67
N THR A 88 5.40 -7.33 -0.72
CA THR A 88 4.90 -6.54 0.40
C THR A 88 3.42 -6.29 0.22
N ILE A 89 2.61 -6.70 1.18
CA ILE A 89 1.15 -6.55 1.18
C ILE A 89 0.79 -5.41 2.13
N PHE A 90 0.39 -4.28 1.56
CA PHE A 90 -0.07 -3.13 2.33
C PHE A 90 -1.51 -3.37 2.78
N THR A 91 -1.73 -3.34 4.09
CA THR A 91 -3.00 -3.77 4.67
C THR A 91 -3.46 -2.81 5.77
N PRO A 92 -4.67 -2.23 5.66
CA PRO A 92 -5.25 -1.47 6.75
C PRO A 92 -5.50 -2.33 7.98
N GLY A 93 -5.25 -1.80 9.18
CA GLY A 93 -5.44 -2.55 10.43
C GLY A 93 -6.83 -3.19 10.56
N ARG A 94 -7.88 -2.52 10.06
CA ARG A 94 -9.24 -3.09 10.06
C ARG A 94 -9.38 -4.34 9.20
N ILE A 95 -8.61 -4.46 8.13
CA ILE A 95 -8.58 -5.66 7.28
C ILE A 95 -7.91 -6.82 8.00
N CYS A 96 -6.90 -6.56 8.84
CA CYS A 96 -6.30 -7.59 9.69
C CYS A 96 -7.33 -8.24 10.63
N GLU A 97 -8.28 -7.46 11.15
CA GLU A 97 -9.36 -7.96 11.99
C GLU A 97 -10.41 -8.75 11.19
N LEU A 98 -10.71 -8.31 9.97
CA LEU A 98 -11.77 -8.90 9.14
C LEU A 98 -11.31 -10.18 8.41
N TYR A 99 -10.03 -10.24 8.03
CA TYR A 99 -9.46 -11.35 7.26
C TYR A 99 -8.20 -11.95 7.92
N PRO A 100 -8.25 -12.32 9.21
CA PRO A 100 -7.06 -12.76 9.94
C PRO A 100 -6.41 -14.01 9.34
N GLN A 101 -7.20 -14.88 8.68
CA GLN A 101 -6.66 -16.08 8.05
C GLN A 101 -5.84 -15.75 6.81
N ALA A 102 -6.27 -14.78 6.00
CA ALA A 102 -5.54 -14.32 4.83
C ALA A 102 -4.18 -13.75 5.25
N LEU A 103 -4.16 -12.89 6.29
CA LEU A 103 -2.92 -12.29 6.79
C LEU A 103 -1.96 -13.35 7.37
N ARG A 104 -2.48 -14.35 8.07
CA ARG A 104 -1.65 -15.49 8.52
C ARG A 104 -1.05 -16.26 7.35
N ALA A 105 -1.80 -16.45 6.26
CA ALA A 105 -1.30 -17.09 5.06
C ALA A 105 -0.20 -16.27 4.39
N VAL A 106 -0.39 -14.95 4.25
CA VAL A 106 0.63 -14.00 3.75
C VAL A 106 1.94 -14.16 4.52
N VAL A 107 1.88 -14.11 5.85
CA VAL A 107 3.08 -14.25 6.71
C VAL A 107 3.68 -15.65 6.59
N LYS A 108 2.85 -16.71 6.58
CA LYS A 108 3.32 -18.10 6.47
C LYS A 108 4.06 -18.35 5.16
N SER A 109 3.62 -17.74 4.08
CA SER A 109 4.30 -17.78 2.77
C SER A 109 5.54 -16.88 2.71
N GLY A 110 5.88 -16.18 3.78
CA GLY A 110 7.09 -15.35 3.88
C GLY A 110 6.99 -14.02 3.13
N HIS A 111 5.78 -13.54 2.88
CA HIS A 111 5.55 -12.18 2.40
C HIS A 111 5.56 -11.20 3.56
N GLU A 112 5.86 -9.95 3.26
CA GLU A 112 5.83 -8.84 4.21
C GLU A 112 4.42 -8.25 4.31
N ILE A 113 4.02 -7.85 5.52
CA ILE A 113 2.84 -7.03 5.75
C ILE A 113 3.32 -5.63 6.12
N ALA A 114 2.82 -4.63 5.41
CA ALA A 114 3.08 -3.22 5.70
C ALA A 114 1.76 -2.49 6.04
N ASP A 115 1.89 -1.39 6.77
CA ASP A 115 0.74 -0.56 7.10
C ASP A 115 0.20 0.17 5.85
N HIS A 116 -1.12 0.15 5.69
CA HIS A 116 -1.84 0.92 4.69
C HIS A 116 -2.78 1.88 5.43
N PRO A 117 -2.38 3.15 5.61
CA PRO A 117 -3.18 4.09 6.38
C PRO A 117 -4.55 4.27 5.71
N CYS A 118 -5.61 4.05 6.47
CA CYS A 118 -6.95 4.30 6.00
C CYS A 118 -7.16 5.82 5.89
N PRO A 119 -7.50 6.38 4.72
CA PRO A 119 -7.67 7.83 4.53
C PRO A 119 -8.89 8.42 5.25
N VAL A 120 -9.60 7.61 6.01
CA VAL A 120 -10.83 8.02 6.70
C VAL A 120 -10.49 8.45 8.12
N ALA A 121 -11.17 9.52 8.56
CA ALA A 121 -10.99 10.17 9.84
C ALA A 121 -10.75 9.16 11.00
N PRO A 122 -9.85 9.47 11.94
CA PRO A 122 -9.47 8.59 13.07
C PRO A 122 -10.65 8.07 13.90
N SER A 123 -11.79 8.76 13.85
CA SER A 123 -13.05 8.36 14.52
C SER A 123 -13.69 7.09 13.96
N LEU A 124 -13.35 6.68 12.73
CA LEU A 124 -13.87 5.48 12.09
C LEU A 124 -12.86 4.33 12.08
N CYS A 125 -11.60 4.62 12.23
CA CYS A 125 -10.54 3.64 12.49
C CYS A 125 -10.47 3.34 13.99
N ARG A 126 -11.41 2.57 14.51
CA ARG A 126 -11.33 2.05 15.88
C ARG A 126 -10.36 0.87 15.94
N CYS A 127 -9.09 1.13 15.74
CA CYS A 127 -8.06 0.22 16.23
C CYS A 127 -8.06 0.35 17.76
N ARG A 128 -8.53 -0.66 18.47
CA ARG A 128 -8.39 -0.74 19.94
C ARG A 128 -6.97 -1.24 20.21
N GLY A 129 -6.05 -0.31 20.37
CA GLY A 129 -4.68 -0.60 20.79
C GLY A 129 -3.68 0.41 20.20
N PRO A 130 -2.53 0.60 20.85
CA PRO A 130 -1.46 1.39 20.25
C PRO A 130 -0.96 0.69 18.99
N CYS A 131 -0.87 1.44 17.90
CA CYS A 131 -0.14 1.04 16.71
C CYS A 131 1.34 0.94 17.03
#